data_13ea935b24d3dc3eb305606809437b2e
#
_entry.id   13ea935b24d3dc3eb305606809437b2e
#
_cell.length_a   1.000
_cell.length_b   1.000
_cell.length_c   1.000
_cell.angle_alpha   90.00
_cell.angle_beta   90.00
_cell.angle_gamma   90.00
#
_symmetry.space_group_name_H-M   'P 1'
#
loop_
_entity.id
_entity.type
_entity.pdbx_description
1 polymer ?
#
loop_
_entity_poly.entity_id
_entity_poly.type
_entity_poly.pdbx_seq_one_letter_code
_entity_poly.pdbx_strand_id
1 'polypeptide(L)'
;MALAKRRHLHGAILVGLRRPEAKGHPQLRPAGVGNPYAVVFRDLLVKLPDDIELVILTHDGVAATVGEWVQAAARDAPVQIVSTDDFLGFSVWAEDGYAVVVEEDGAGAFVEPAAFPRYGDALVADRVAEAVGMGLFQAPLHLQGGNLLIGDDFFLIGVDYPLLTFAEGILSAPPGVAEDDLIRTVYRRYLDAGRTFVPVGTALPVPPAARREFRLDGETWLEELYAGNAPGTRQPIFHIDMFVSLAGRGADDRYRVLVGDPREAARLTGEPLQPHAMAEAFDDIARGLAARGYDVGRSPLPLVHEDDPQARRRSWYFATSNNALVHAPAGERPTVLLPTYGHGPFEALRETDRRHAEIWSQLGYDVVALSAVSRASGRRRRSAARGCDPDRRRPAPAAGSAGRLRGACPR
;
A
#
# COMPACT_ATOMS: atom_id res chain seq x y z
N MET A 1 5.62 19.39 -18.37
CA MET A 1 4.98 18.17 -17.83
C MET A 1 4.06 18.59 -16.70
N ALA A 2 2.83 18.16 -16.72
CA ALA A 2 1.85 18.39 -15.67
C ALA A 2 1.35 17.05 -15.15
N LEU A 3 1.15 16.93 -13.84
CA LEU A 3 0.52 15.73 -13.28
C LEU A 3 -0.89 15.60 -13.84
N ALA A 4 -1.24 14.40 -14.30
CA ALA A 4 -2.57 14.16 -14.84
C ALA A 4 -3.62 14.59 -13.81
N LYS A 5 -4.46 15.57 -14.17
CA LYS A 5 -5.73 15.74 -13.49
C LYS A 5 -6.45 14.42 -13.67
N ARG A 6 -6.85 13.76 -12.59
CA ARG A 6 -7.51 12.47 -12.54
C ARG A 6 -8.69 12.36 -13.51
N ARG A 7 -8.39 12.20 -14.80
CA ARG A 7 -9.35 11.86 -15.82
C ARG A 7 -8.75 10.71 -16.59
N HIS A 8 -9.02 9.51 -16.36
CA HIS A 8 -8.81 8.35 -17.21
C HIS A 8 -7.54 7.46 -17.07
N LEU A 9 -6.66 7.65 -16.09
CA LEU A 9 -5.61 6.67 -15.83
C LEU A 9 -5.69 6.19 -14.38
N HIS A 10 -6.73 5.43 -14.07
CA HIS A 10 -6.83 4.74 -12.80
C HIS A 10 -6.30 3.33 -12.97
N GLY A 11 -5.09 3.15 -12.48
CA GLY A 11 -4.66 1.92 -11.89
C GLY A 11 -4.33 0.77 -12.84
N ALA A 12 -3.05 0.50 -12.99
CA ALA A 12 -2.63 -0.87 -13.18
C ALA A 12 -3.04 -1.66 -11.94
N ILE A 13 -3.98 -2.59 -12.05
CA ILE A 13 -4.25 -3.56 -10.99
C ILE A 13 -3.20 -4.64 -11.11
N LEU A 14 -2.24 -4.66 -10.19
CA LEU A 14 -1.18 -5.65 -10.16
C LEU A 14 -1.65 -6.89 -9.44
N VAL A 15 -1.82 -7.97 -10.17
CA VAL A 15 -2.06 -9.29 -9.60
C VAL A 15 -0.75 -10.05 -9.58
N GLY A 16 0.07 -9.84 -8.56
CA GLY A 16 1.29 -10.61 -8.33
C GLY A 16 0.97 -12.06 -7.93
N LEU A 17 0.65 -12.90 -8.91
CA LEU A 17 0.36 -14.32 -8.71
C LEU A 17 1.57 -15.15 -9.12
N ARG A 18 2.29 -15.73 -8.16
CA ARG A 18 3.45 -16.61 -8.38
C ARG A 18 3.12 -18.07 -8.22
N ARG A 19 3.86 -18.95 -8.95
CA ARG A 19 3.88 -20.40 -8.73
C ARG A 19 4.41 -20.78 -7.34
N PRO A 20 4.03 -21.96 -6.77
CA PRO A 20 4.24 -22.35 -5.37
C PRO A 20 5.69 -22.51 -4.89
N GLU A 21 6.66 -22.54 -5.78
CA GLU A 21 8.02 -23.03 -5.48
C GLU A 21 9.03 -21.99 -5.02
N ALA A 22 8.71 -20.70 -5.04
CA ALA A 22 9.64 -19.69 -4.58
C ALA A 22 9.57 -19.52 -3.06
N LYS A 23 10.59 -19.95 -2.35
CA LYS A 23 10.85 -19.56 -0.96
C LYS A 23 11.14 -18.06 -0.92
N GLY A 24 10.11 -17.26 -0.63
CA GLY A 24 10.23 -15.80 -0.59
C GLY A 24 9.03 -15.16 0.12
N HIS A 25 9.01 -13.90 0.19
CA HIS A 25 8.11 -13.00 0.89
C HIS A 25 6.64 -13.50 0.98
N PRO A 26 5.95 -13.34 2.12
CA PRO A 26 4.55 -13.78 2.32
C PRO A 26 3.55 -13.19 1.31
N GLN A 27 3.89 -12.07 0.69
CA GLN A 27 3.08 -11.36 -0.32
C GLN A 27 3.05 -12.06 -1.69
N LEU A 28 3.96 -13.00 -1.95
CA LEU A 28 4.16 -13.63 -3.26
C LEU A 28 3.60 -15.06 -3.32
N ARG A 29 2.49 -15.35 -2.64
CA ARG A 29 1.84 -16.67 -2.73
C ARG A 29 0.91 -16.73 -3.93
N PRO A 30 0.88 -17.88 -4.65
CA PRO A 30 0.00 -18.07 -5.80
C PRO A 30 -1.46 -17.84 -5.46
N ALA A 31 -2.23 -17.37 -6.43
CA ALA A 31 -3.69 -17.30 -6.37
C ALA A 31 -4.32 -18.70 -6.38
N GLY A 32 -4.07 -19.45 -5.33
CA GLY A 32 -4.89 -20.63 -5.03
C GLY A 32 -6.07 -20.23 -4.15
N VAL A 33 -7.02 -21.12 -3.98
CA VAL A 33 -8.07 -21.02 -2.94
C VAL A 33 -7.39 -20.76 -1.60
N GLY A 34 -7.32 -19.48 -1.18
CA GLY A 34 -6.62 -19.05 0.05
C GLY A 34 -5.61 -17.92 -0.09
N ASN A 35 -5.36 -17.36 -1.28
CA ASN A 35 -4.60 -16.11 -1.41
C ASN A 35 -5.51 -14.93 -1.04
N PRO A 36 -5.24 -14.20 0.06
CA PRO A 36 -6.11 -13.10 0.49
C PRO A 36 -6.18 -11.97 -0.54
N TYR A 37 -5.11 -11.69 -1.26
CA TYR A 37 -5.08 -10.64 -2.28
C TYR A 37 -5.97 -10.96 -3.49
N ALA A 38 -6.10 -12.23 -3.88
CA ALA A 38 -7.00 -12.64 -4.96
C ALA A 38 -8.46 -12.25 -4.70
N VAL A 39 -8.88 -12.25 -3.42
CA VAL A 39 -10.24 -11.82 -3.04
C VAL A 39 -10.43 -10.34 -3.33
N VAL A 40 -9.46 -9.50 -2.95
CA VAL A 40 -9.54 -8.03 -3.17
C VAL A 40 -9.49 -7.69 -4.65
N PHE A 41 -8.60 -8.33 -5.43
CA PHE A 41 -8.52 -8.07 -6.87
C PHE A 41 -9.81 -8.44 -7.60
N ARG A 42 -10.41 -9.58 -7.28
CA ARG A 42 -11.70 -9.98 -7.85
C ARG A 42 -12.82 -9.02 -7.43
N ASP A 43 -12.79 -8.56 -6.19
CA ASP A 43 -13.73 -7.57 -5.68
C ASP A 43 -13.57 -6.23 -6.40
N LEU A 44 -12.35 -5.76 -6.61
CA LEU A 44 -12.05 -4.56 -7.40
C LEU A 44 -12.54 -4.69 -8.84
N LEU A 45 -12.31 -5.83 -9.52
CA LEU A 45 -12.79 -6.05 -10.88
C LEU A 45 -14.31 -5.89 -11.00
N VAL A 46 -15.06 -6.28 -9.96
CA VAL A 46 -16.54 -6.20 -9.97
C VAL A 46 -17.06 -4.85 -9.49
N LYS A 47 -16.33 -4.18 -8.59
CA LYS A 47 -16.82 -2.98 -7.87
C LYS A 47 -16.28 -1.66 -8.40
N LEU A 48 -15.18 -1.68 -9.17
CA LEU A 48 -14.72 -0.45 -9.81
C LEU A 48 -15.77 0.08 -10.79
N PRO A 49 -15.97 1.40 -10.86
CA PRO A 49 -16.87 2.01 -11.84
C PRO A 49 -16.58 1.55 -13.27
N ASP A 50 -17.63 1.35 -14.07
CA ASP A 50 -17.52 0.76 -15.41
C ASP A 50 -16.92 1.70 -16.46
N ASP A 51 -16.73 2.97 -16.16
CA ASP A 51 -16.05 3.95 -17.00
C ASP A 51 -14.52 3.97 -16.82
N ILE A 52 -13.99 3.14 -15.92
CA ILE A 52 -12.55 3.03 -15.65
C ILE A 52 -11.93 1.94 -16.52
N GLU A 53 -11.05 2.32 -17.44
CA GLU A 53 -10.19 1.40 -18.15
C GLU A 53 -9.14 0.79 -17.20
N LEU A 54 -8.90 -0.52 -17.32
CA LEU A 54 -7.97 -1.23 -16.46
C LEU A 54 -6.79 -1.79 -17.25
N VAL A 55 -5.60 -1.62 -16.70
CA VAL A 55 -4.40 -2.33 -17.14
C VAL A 55 -3.96 -3.26 -16.01
N ILE A 56 -3.95 -4.56 -16.25
CA ILE A 56 -3.60 -5.58 -15.27
C ILE A 56 -2.25 -6.17 -15.63
N LEU A 57 -1.23 -5.91 -14.81
CA LEU A 57 0.05 -6.60 -14.95
C LEU A 57 0.03 -7.91 -14.15
N THR A 58 0.38 -9.00 -14.79
CA THR A 58 0.37 -10.34 -14.19
C THR A 58 1.55 -11.17 -14.67
N HIS A 59 1.79 -12.32 -14.04
CA HIS A 59 2.78 -13.29 -14.51
C HIS A 59 2.18 -14.22 -15.57
N ASP A 60 2.99 -14.67 -16.52
CA ASP A 60 2.58 -15.55 -17.61
C ASP A 60 1.87 -16.81 -17.10
N GLY A 61 2.40 -17.43 -16.05
CA GLY A 61 1.84 -18.66 -15.48
C GLY A 61 0.44 -18.54 -14.88
N VAL A 62 -0.10 -17.32 -14.72
CA VAL A 62 -1.44 -17.08 -14.15
C VAL A 62 -2.31 -16.16 -14.98
N ALA A 63 -1.82 -15.71 -16.13
CA ALA A 63 -2.55 -14.81 -17.03
C ALA A 63 -3.91 -15.36 -17.46
N ALA A 64 -4.00 -16.68 -17.74
CA ALA A 64 -5.25 -17.34 -18.07
C ALA A 64 -6.29 -17.25 -16.93
N THR A 65 -5.87 -17.47 -15.69
CA THR A 65 -6.75 -17.35 -14.51
C THR A 65 -7.24 -15.91 -14.30
N VAL A 66 -6.37 -14.92 -14.55
CA VAL A 66 -6.75 -13.49 -14.51
C VAL A 66 -7.75 -13.18 -15.62
N GLY A 67 -7.55 -13.74 -16.83
CA GLY A 67 -8.50 -13.65 -17.96
C GLY A 67 -9.89 -14.18 -17.60
N GLU A 68 -9.97 -15.33 -16.91
CA GLU A 68 -11.25 -15.88 -16.41
C GLU A 68 -11.93 -14.92 -15.43
N TRP A 69 -11.16 -14.26 -14.54
CA TRP A 69 -11.73 -13.28 -13.60
C TRP A 69 -12.28 -12.04 -14.31
N VAL A 70 -11.54 -11.54 -15.32
CA VAL A 70 -11.98 -10.40 -16.13
C VAL A 70 -13.28 -10.74 -16.88
N GLN A 71 -13.35 -11.91 -17.51
CA GLN A 71 -14.57 -12.38 -18.16
C GLN A 71 -15.74 -12.51 -17.19
N ALA A 72 -15.51 -13.06 -16.00
CA ALA A 72 -16.56 -13.23 -14.98
C ALA A 72 -17.04 -11.90 -14.39
N ALA A 73 -16.19 -10.86 -14.38
CA ALA A 73 -16.56 -9.53 -13.91
C ALA A 73 -17.48 -8.81 -14.91
N ALA A 74 -17.46 -9.20 -16.20
CA ALA A 74 -18.32 -8.69 -17.28
C ALA A 74 -18.38 -7.15 -17.37
N ARG A 75 -17.23 -6.49 -17.24
CA ARG A 75 -17.11 -5.02 -17.28
C ARG A 75 -17.32 -4.48 -18.69
N ASP A 76 -17.94 -3.32 -18.79
CA ASP A 76 -18.14 -2.60 -20.07
C ASP A 76 -16.84 -1.88 -20.50
N ALA A 77 -16.07 -1.32 -19.54
CA ALA A 77 -14.79 -0.67 -19.84
C ALA A 77 -13.71 -1.68 -20.28
N PRO A 78 -12.81 -1.26 -21.18
CA PRO A 78 -11.70 -2.09 -21.63
C PRO A 78 -10.82 -2.56 -20.48
N VAL A 79 -10.39 -3.83 -20.54
CA VAL A 79 -9.40 -4.41 -19.65
C VAL A 79 -8.25 -4.96 -20.47
N GLN A 80 -7.07 -4.40 -20.29
CA GLN A 80 -5.84 -4.89 -20.91
C GLN A 80 -5.07 -5.74 -19.91
N ILE A 81 -4.75 -6.98 -20.28
CA ILE A 81 -3.88 -7.85 -19.49
C ILE A 81 -2.48 -7.78 -20.11
N VAL A 82 -1.52 -7.35 -19.31
CA VAL A 82 -0.09 -7.32 -19.63
C VAL A 82 0.57 -8.43 -18.86
N SER A 83 1.15 -9.40 -19.54
CA SER A 83 1.86 -10.48 -18.85
C SER A 83 3.37 -10.26 -18.87
N THR A 84 4.04 -10.78 -17.88
CA THR A 84 5.49 -10.75 -17.74
C THR A 84 6.01 -12.07 -17.22
N ASP A 85 7.31 -12.27 -17.38
CA ASP A 85 8.03 -13.46 -17.01
C ASP A 85 7.79 -13.85 -15.54
N ASP A 86 7.56 -15.13 -15.25
CA ASP A 86 7.37 -15.66 -13.90
C ASP A 86 8.57 -15.40 -12.96
N PHE A 87 9.75 -15.09 -13.53
CA PHE A 87 10.96 -14.74 -12.76
C PHE A 87 10.95 -13.31 -12.22
N LEU A 88 10.18 -12.41 -12.80
CA LEU A 88 10.08 -11.04 -12.34
C LEU A 88 9.21 -10.98 -11.07
N GLY A 89 9.86 -10.88 -9.92
CA GLY A 89 9.15 -10.77 -8.65
C GLY A 89 8.74 -9.34 -8.36
N PHE A 90 7.49 -8.98 -8.63
CA PHE A 90 6.92 -7.71 -8.24
C PHE A 90 5.84 -7.88 -7.14
N SER A 91 5.56 -6.80 -6.40
CA SER A 91 4.58 -6.78 -5.33
C SER A 91 3.18 -6.39 -5.85
N VAL A 92 2.21 -6.32 -4.94
CA VAL A 92 0.84 -5.88 -5.23
C VAL A 92 0.66 -4.36 -5.22
N TRP A 93 1.72 -3.61 -4.93
CA TRP A 93 1.70 -2.16 -4.76
C TRP A 93 1.94 -1.45 -6.09
N ALA A 94 0.89 -1.37 -6.90
CA ALA A 94 0.96 -0.91 -8.29
C ALA A 94 1.49 0.51 -8.46
N GLU A 95 1.13 1.41 -7.56
CA GLU A 95 1.48 2.84 -7.67
C GLU A 95 2.82 3.21 -7.03
N ASP A 96 3.49 2.29 -6.35
CA ASP A 96 4.71 2.65 -5.61
C ASP A 96 5.87 3.04 -6.54
N GLY A 97 5.99 2.41 -7.69
CA GLY A 97 7.15 2.54 -8.58
C GLY A 97 7.15 3.77 -9.48
N TYR A 98 6.08 4.57 -9.52
CA TYR A 98 5.97 5.69 -10.46
C TYR A 98 4.95 6.76 -10.05
N ALA A 99 5.03 7.92 -10.72
CA ALA A 99 3.94 8.89 -10.81
C ALA A 99 3.49 9.00 -12.26
N VAL A 100 2.20 9.29 -12.50
CA VAL A 100 1.65 9.52 -13.84
C VAL A 100 1.57 11.01 -14.11
N VAL A 101 2.08 11.44 -15.26
CA VAL A 101 2.04 12.81 -15.71
C VAL A 101 1.42 12.91 -17.10
N VAL A 102 0.96 14.10 -17.46
CA VAL A 102 0.51 14.44 -18.82
C VAL A 102 1.44 15.52 -19.35
N GLU A 103 1.99 15.31 -20.54
CA GLU A 103 2.82 16.28 -21.24
C GLU A 103 1.99 17.44 -21.82
N GLU A 104 2.67 18.47 -22.33
CA GLU A 104 1.98 19.66 -22.90
C GLU A 104 1.15 19.32 -24.12
N ASP A 105 1.53 18.31 -24.91
CA ASP A 105 0.78 17.80 -26.07
C ASP A 105 -0.38 16.88 -25.71
N GLY A 106 -0.58 16.58 -24.41
CA GLY A 106 -1.62 15.71 -23.90
C GLY A 106 -1.22 14.23 -23.80
N ALA A 107 0.01 13.86 -24.18
CA ALA A 107 0.49 12.49 -24.04
C ALA A 107 0.70 12.12 -22.57
N GLY A 108 0.30 10.89 -22.20
CA GLY A 108 0.58 10.34 -20.88
C GLY A 108 2.00 9.83 -20.76
N ALA A 109 2.61 9.99 -19.56
CA ALA A 109 3.91 9.42 -19.27
C ALA A 109 4.03 8.99 -17.81
N PHE A 110 4.90 8.01 -17.56
CA PHE A 110 5.31 7.61 -16.23
C PHE A 110 6.60 8.33 -15.84
N VAL A 111 6.69 8.73 -14.56
CA VAL A 111 7.90 9.26 -13.95
C VAL A 111 8.35 8.31 -12.86
N GLU A 112 9.49 7.68 -13.06
CA GLU A 112 10.10 6.75 -12.12
C GLU A 112 11.08 7.45 -11.18
N PRO A 113 11.29 6.92 -9.95
CA PRO A 113 12.38 7.36 -9.09
C PRO A 113 13.75 6.95 -9.65
N ALA A 114 14.80 7.68 -9.24
CA ALA A 114 16.19 7.32 -9.57
C ALA A 114 16.64 6.00 -8.91
N ALA A 115 16.03 5.65 -7.77
CA ALA A 115 16.27 4.40 -7.06
C ALA A 115 14.96 3.88 -6.46
N PHE A 116 14.76 2.57 -6.55
CA PHE A 116 13.61 1.89 -5.97
C PHE A 116 14.06 0.63 -5.21
N PRO A 117 13.62 0.43 -3.95
CA PRO A 117 14.16 -0.62 -3.09
C PRO A 117 13.74 -2.04 -3.48
N ARG A 118 12.70 -2.18 -4.31
CA ARG A 118 12.18 -3.47 -4.78
C ARG A 118 12.42 -3.61 -6.28
N TYR A 119 13.43 -4.38 -6.67
CA TYR A 119 13.88 -4.49 -8.07
C TYR A 119 12.76 -4.83 -9.06
N GLY A 120 11.90 -5.80 -8.74
CA GLY A 120 10.81 -6.18 -9.64
C GLY A 120 9.75 -5.09 -9.80
N ASP A 121 9.45 -4.36 -8.72
CA ASP A 121 8.50 -3.24 -8.76
C ASP A 121 9.09 -2.05 -9.54
N ALA A 122 10.41 -1.89 -9.57
CA ALA A 122 11.07 -0.87 -10.40
C ALA A 122 10.87 -1.09 -11.91
N LEU A 123 10.52 -2.30 -12.34
CA LEU A 123 10.29 -2.61 -13.76
C LEU A 123 8.80 -2.58 -14.14
N VAL A 124 7.92 -2.24 -13.21
CA VAL A 124 6.47 -2.19 -13.47
C VAL A 124 6.13 -1.09 -14.46
N ALA A 125 6.67 0.11 -14.27
CA ALA A 125 6.41 1.24 -15.16
C ALA A 125 6.91 0.98 -16.59
N ASP A 126 8.09 0.37 -16.76
CA ASP A 126 8.62 -0.04 -18.07
C ASP A 126 7.62 -0.94 -18.81
N ARG A 127 7.14 -1.99 -18.13
CA ARG A 127 6.24 -2.97 -18.73
C ARG A 127 4.88 -2.39 -19.10
N VAL A 128 4.34 -1.55 -18.20
CA VAL A 128 3.04 -0.92 -18.46
C VAL A 128 3.18 0.16 -19.52
N ALA A 129 4.20 1.02 -19.46
CA ALA A 129 4.44 2.06 -20.48
C ALA A 129 4.55 1.50 -21.90
N GLU A 130 5.35 0.43 -22.05
CA GLU A 130 5.48 -0.29 -23.33
C GLU A 130 4.13 -0.81 -23.83
N ALA A 131 3.34 -1.42 -22.95
CA ALA A 131 2.07 -2.04 -23.32
C ALA A 131 0.97 -1.03 -23.70
N VAL A 132 0.96 0.16 -23.05
CA VAL A 132 -0.07 1.19 -23.30
C VAL A 132 0.42 2.33 -24.19
N GLY A 133 1.68 2.30 -24.64
CA GLY A 133 2.26 3.32 -25.50
C GLY A 133 2.48 4.68 -24.82
N MET A 134 2.73 4.69 -23.50
CA MET A 134 3.02 5.90 -22.75
C MET A 134 4.52 6.20 -22.67
N GLY A 135 4.88 7.47 -22.52
CA GLY A 135 6.25 7.88 -22.25
C GLY A 135 6.77 7.38 -20.89
N LEU A 136 8.10 7.30 -20.75
CA LEU A 136 8.76 6.91 -19.49
C LEU A 136 9.93 7.85 -19.23
N PHE A 137 10.00 8.43 -18.02
CA PHE A 137 11.05 9.34 -17.60
C PHE A 137 11.55 8.96 -16.22
N GLN A 138 12.82 9.12 -15.96
CA GLN A 138 13.41 8.94 -14.63
C GLN A 138 13.68 10.30 -13.97
N ALA A 139 13.15 10.51 -12.76
CA ALA A 139 13.41 11.68 -11.95
C ALA A 139 14.55 11.40 -10.94
N PRO A 140 15.45 12.37 -10.68
CA PRO A 140 16.48 12.23 -9.67
C PRO A 140 15.89 12.42 -8.26
N LEU A 141 14.96 11.58 -7.90
CA LEU A 141 14.17 11.62 -6.67
C LEU A 141 14.04 10.23 -6.05
N HIS A 142 14.00 10.19 -4.76
CA HIS A 142 13.32 9.10 -4.04
C HIS A 142 11.83 9.38 -4.11
N LEU A 143 11.06 8.49 -4.74
CA LEU A 143 9.63 8.65 -4.97
C LEU A 143 8.94 7.30 -4.83
N GLN A 144 7.80 7.30 -4.15
CA GLN A 144 6.83 6.19 -4.21
C GLN A 144 5.42 6.80 -4.26
N GLY A 145 4.55 6.20 -5.07
CA GLY A 145 3.21 6.73 -5.32
C GLY A 145 2.38 6.93 -4.05
N GLY A 146 2.42 5.98 -3.11
CA GLY A 146 1.70 6.11 -1.84
C GLY A 146 2.18 7.26 -0.93
N ASN A 147 3.35 7.85 -1.24
CA ASN A 147 3.86 9.04 -0.54
C ASN A 147 3.62 10.35 -1.29
N LEU A 148 2.82 10.30 -2.36
CA LEU A 148 2.44 11.44 -3.20
C LEU A 148 0.92 11.47 -3.41
N LEU A 149 0.23 12.45 -2.83
CA LEU A 149 -1.20 12.66 -3.05
C LEU A 149 -1.44 13.92 -3.89
N ILE A 150 -2.18 13.78 -5.00
CA ILE A 150 -2.32 14.80 -6.02
C ILE A 150 -3.69 15.46 -5.91
N GLY A 151 -3.72 16.74 -5.53
CA GLY A 151 -4.90 17.60 -5.55
C GLY A 151 -5.06 18.37 -6.85
N ASP A 152 -5.99 19.33 -6.89
CA ASP A 152 -6.26 20.12 -8.09
C ASP A 152 -5.14 21.06 -8.46
N ASP A 153 -4.58 21.76 -7.46
CA ASP A 153 -3.58 22.83 -7.59
C ASP A 153 -2.37 22.64 -6.67
N PHE A 154 -2.29 21.50 -6.02
CA PHE A 154 -1.20 21.11 -5.13
C PHE A 154 -0.90 19.61 -5.24
N PHE A 155 0.21 19.20 -4.65
CA PHE A 155 0.45 17.81 -4.25
C PHE A 155 1.01 17.77 -2.83
N LEU A 156 0.49 16.83 -2.04
CA LEU A 156 1.04 16.50 -0.74
C LEU A 156 2.16 15.49 -0.94
N ILE A 157 3.30 15.72 -0.31
CA ILE A 157 4.44 14.80 -0.34
C ILE A 157 4.90 14.49 1.08
N GLY A 158 5.02 13.21 1.40
CA GLY A 158 5.61 12.82 2.68
C GLY A 158 7.07 13.23 2.75
N VAL A 159 7.46 13.89 3.82
CA VAL A 159 8.77 14.57 3.95
C VAL A 159 9.97 13.62 3.98
N ASP A 160 9.76 12.34 4.32
CA ASP A 160 10.87 11.39 4.45
C ASP A 160 11.56 11.11 3.12
N TYR A 161 10.83 11.09 1.99
CA TYR A 161 11.44 10.82 0.68
C TYR A 161 12.23 11.99 0.10
N PRO A 162 11.78 13.26 0.19
CA PRO A 162 12.68 14.40 -0.01
C PRO A 162 13.97 14.33 0.80
N LEU A 163 13.88 13.98 2.09
CA LEU A 163 15.06 13.84 2.95
C LEU A 163 15.97 12.68 2.49
N LEU A 164 15.40 11.53 2.15
CA LEU A 164 16.13 10.38 1.64
C LEU A 164 16.83 10.69 0.30
N THR A 165 16.23 11.52 -0.55
CA THR A 165 16.84 11.94 -1.82
C THR A 165 18.20 12.58 -1.62
N PHE A 166 18.38 13.38 -0.57
CA PHE A 166 19.67 13.95 -0.18
C PHE A 166 20.53 12.97 0.60
N ALA A 167 19.95 12.26 1.57
CA ALA A 167 20.69 11.34 2.43
C ALA A 167 21.35 10.19 1.66
N GLU A 168 20.72 9.73 0.57
CA GLU A 168 21.26 8.70 -0.32
C GLU A 168 22.12 9.26 -1.46
N GLY A 169 22.33 10.58 -1.50
CA GLY A 169 23.19 11.23 -2.49
C GLY A 169 22.60 11.27 -3.91
N ILE A 170 21.29 11.04 -4.08
CA ILE A 170 20.60 11.18 -5.37
C ILE A 170 20.64 12.63 -5.84
N LEU A 171 20.46 13.57 -4.92
CA LEU A 171 20.68 14.99 -5.12
C LEU A 171 21.74 15.52 -4.15
N SER A 172 22.46 16.53 -4.60
CA SER A 172 23.36 17.32 -3.75
C SER A 172 23.12 18.80 -4.03
N ALA A 173 22.86 19.58 -2.98
CA ALA A 173 22.65 21.01 -3.15
C ALA A 173 23.97 21.72 -3.44
N PRO A 174 24.05 22.53 -4.50
CA PRO A 174 25.24 23.38 -4.76
C PRO A 174 25.46 24.37 -3.62
N PRO A 175 26.71 24.88 -3.44
CA PRO A 175 27.00 25.91 -2.46
C PRO A 175 26.05 27.11 -2.60
N GLY A 176 25.41 27.50 -1.49
CA GLY A 176 24.46 28.62 -1.45
C GLY A 176 23.03 28.33 -1.89
N VAL A 177 22.73 27.11 -2.29
CA VAL A 177 21.33 26.65 -2.59
C VAL A 177 20.80 25.85 -1.40
N ALA A 178 19.65 26.23 -0.88
CA ALA A 178 19.00 25.43 0.16
C ALA A 178 18.42 24.12 -0.43
N GLU A 179 18.53 23.02 0.33
CA GLU A 179 17.99 21.71 -0.09
C GLU A 179 16.48 21.78 -0.37
N ASP A 180 15.73 22.52 0.46
CA ASP A 180 14.29 22.73 0.27
C ASP A 180 13.96 23.42 -1.06
N ASP A 181 14.75 24.36 -1.51
CA ASP A 181 14.54 25.06 -2.78
C ASP A 181 14.90 24.17 -3.97
N LEU A 182 15.99 23.41 -3.83
CA LEU A 182 16.40 22.46 -4.86
C LEU A 182 15.35 21.36 -5.04
N ILE A 183 14.89 20.73 -3.96
CA ILE A 183 13.93 19.63 -4.02
C ILE A 183 12.60 20.09 -4.63
N ARG A 184 12.09 21.27 -4.24
CA ARG A 184 10.88 21.86 -4.83
C ARG A 184 11.06 22.12 -6.33
N THR A 185 12.22 22.58 -6.74
CA THR A 185 12.53 22.82 -8.15
C THR A 185 12.52 21.50 -8.94
N VAL A 186 13.10 20.43 -8.38
CA VAL A 186 13.11 19.12 -9.04
C VAL A 186 11.69 18.53 -9.14
N TYR A 187 10.90 18.56 -8.06
CA TYR A 187 9.50 18.10 -8.12
C TYR A 187 8.70 18.89 -9.16
N ARG A 188 8.84 20.21 -9.20
CA ARG A 188 8.16 21.06 -10.20
C ARG A 188 8.60 20.74 -11.62
N ARG A 189 9.87 20.42 -11.84
CA ARG A 189 10.39 20.09 -13.16
C ARG A 189 9.88 18.74 -13.68
N TYR A 190 9.87 17.73 -12.85
CA TYR A 190 9.59 16.36 -13.26
C TYR A 190 8.12 15.95 -13.12
N LEU A 191 7.39 16.57 -12.20
CA LEU A 191 5.98 16.23 -11.98
C LEU A 191 5.06 17.34 -12.50
N ASP A 192 5.04 18.52 -11.86
CA ASP A 192 4.15 19.60 -12.28
C ASP A 192 4.66 20.98 -11.83
N ALA A 193 4.94 21.85 -12.79
CA ALA A 193 5.40 23.21 -12.51
C ALA A 193 4.30 24.12 -11.93
N GLY A 194 3.04 23.81 -12.19
CA GLY A 194 1.88 24.62 -11.79
C GLY A 194 1.34 24.33 -10.40
N ARG A 195 1.68 23.14 -9.82
CA ARG A 195 1.15 22.76 -8.51
C ARG A 195 2.04 23.20 -7.35
N THR A 196 1.37 23.51 -6.24
CA THR A 196 2.04 23.85 -4.99
C THR A 196 2.59 22.57 -4.33
N PHE A 197 3.87 22.58 -3.98
CA PHE A 197 4.50 21.53 -3.18
C PHE A 197 4.17 21.71 -1.69
N VAL A 198 3.51 20.72 -1.09
CA VAL A 198 3.08 20.75 0.31
C VAL A 198 3.68 19.56 1.06
N PRO A 199 4.72 19.78 1.89
CA PRO A 199 5.31 18.72 2.67
C PRO A 199 4.39 18.28 3.81
N VAL A 200 4.25 16.96 4.00
CA VAL A 200 3.48 16.32 5.06
C VAL A 200 4.41 15.53 5.98
N GLY A 201 4.42 15.89 7.23
CA GLY A 201 5.21 15.27 8.28
C GLY A 201 5.01 15.98 9.60
N THR A 202 5.67 15.52 10.65
CA THR A 202 5.59 16.09 12.00
C THR A 202 6.94 16.59 12.48
N ALA A 203 6.92 17.63 13.31
CA ALA A 203 8.09 18.09 14.06
C ALA A 203 8.32 17.27 15.35
N LEU A 204 7.33 16.48 15.77
CA LEU A 204 7.45 15.62 16.93
C LEU A 204 8.37 14.43 16.64
N PRO A 205 9.06 13.90 17.66
CA PRO A 205 9.87 12.70 17.50
C PRO A 205 9.01 11.51 17.06
N VAL A 206 9.41 10.85 15.97
CA VAL A 206 8.82 9.60 15.50
C VAL A 206 9.80 8.47 15.86
N PRO A 207 9.38 7.47 16.64
CA PRO A 207 10.26 6.37 17.02
C PRO A 207 10.65 5.52 15.81
N PRO A 208 11.91 5.09 15.69
CA PRO A 208 12.32 4.12 14.69
C PRO A 208 11.75 2.74 15.01
N ALA A 209 11.79 1.84 14.02
CA ALA A 209 11.40 0.45 14.17
C ALA A 209 12.14 -0.18 15.38
N ALA A 210 11.38 -0.84 16.24
CA ALA A 210 11.88 -1.40 17.48
C ALA A 210 11.32 -2.80 17.74
N ARG A 211 12.07 -3.58 18.51
CA ARG A 211 11.64 -4.87 19.01
C ARG A 211 11.82 -4.89 20.51
N ARG A 212 10.82 -5.40 21.22
CA ARG A 212 10.91 -5.59 22.68
C ARG A 212 10.31 -6.92 23.08
N GLU A 213 10.81 -7.47 24.17
CA GLU A 213 10.25 -8.67 24.79
C GLU A 213 9.08 -8.31 25.70
N PHE A 214 8.07 -9.18 25.72
CA PHE A 214 6.96 -9.11 26.66
C PHE A 214 6.52 -10.51 27.09
N ARG A 215 5.69 -10.61 28.12
CA ARG A 215 5.18 -11.91 28.61
C ARG A 215 3.74 -12.09 28.17
N LEU A 216 3.47 -13.24 27.56
CA LEU A 216 2.13 -13.69 27.21
C LEU A 216 1.99 -15.16 27.61
N ASP A 217 0.98 -15.49 28.43
CA ASP A 217 0.71 -16.84 28.94
C ASP A 217 1.93 -17.53 29.60
N GLY A 218 2.74 -16.76 30.32
CA GLY A 218 3.95 -17.25 30.98
C GLY A 218 5.17 -17.42 30.08
N GLU A 219 5.04 -17.26 28.76
CA GLU A 219 6.12 -17.36 27.79
C GLU A 219 6.68 -15.99 27.40
N THR A 220 7.93 -15.94 26.97
CA THR A 220 8.55 -14.74 26.44
C THR A 220 8.23 -14.63 24.96
N TRP A 221 7.66 -13.49 24.57
CA TRP A 221 7.31 -13.13 23.21
C TRP A 221 8.09 -11.89 22.77
N LEU A 222 8.30 -11.76 21.46
CA LEU A 222 8.88 -10.58 20.83
C LEU A 222 7.78 -9.77 20.14
N GLU A 223 7.65 -8.48 20.45
CA GLU A 223 6.79 -7.59 19.69
C GLU A 223 7.60 -6.66 18.78
N GLU A 224 7.07 -6.44 17.57
CA GLU A 224 7.61 -5.53 16.56
C GLU A 224 6.76 -4.26 16.53
N LEU A 225 7.41 -3.13 16.80
CA LEU A 225 6.81 -1.80 16.86
C LEU A 225 7.36 -0.93 15.75
N TYR A 226 6.55 -0.01 15.23
CA TYR A 226 6.94 1.00 14.25
C TYR A 226 7.63 0.40 13.01
N ALA A 227 7.14 -0.75 12.54
CA ALA A 227 7.71 -1.43 11.39
C ALA A 227 7.74 -0.51 10.15
N GLY A 228 8.91 -0.38 9.53
CA GLY A 228 9.14 0.52 8.40
C GLY A 228 9.70 1.89 8.76
N ASN A 229 9.68 2.32 10.02
CA ASN A 229 10.25 3.60 10.42
C ASN A 229 11.78 3.49 10.57
N ALA A 230 12.51 4.33 9.85
CA ALA A 230 13.96 4.47 9.99
C ALA A 230 14.32 5.55 11.04
N PRO A 231 15.54 5.55 11.58
CA PRO A 231 16.02 6.66 12.41
C PRO A 231 15.94 8.00 11.64
N GLY A 232 15.37 9.03 12.28
CA GLY A 232 15.23 10.36 11.68
C GLY A 232 13.97 10.57 10.83
N THR A 233 13.12 9.55 10.67
CA THR A 233 11.82 9.68 10.00
C THR A 233 10.96 10.78 10.66
N ARG A 234 10.16 11.47 9.84
CA ARG A 234 9.23 12.53 10.23
C ARG A 234 7.78 12.16 9.95
N GLN A 235 7.53 10.95 9.44
CA GLN A 235 6.20 10.42 9.18
C GLN A 235 5.92 9.29 10.18
N PRO A 236 4.73 9.26 10.82
CA PRO A 236 4.37 8.18 11.75
C PRO A 236 4.21 6.83 11.03
N ILE A 237 3.90 6.86 9.73
CA ILE A 237 3.83 5.70 8.84
C ILE A 237 4.57 6.07 7.55
N PHE A 238 5.26 5.13 6.92
CA PHE A 238 6.18 5.34 5.79
C PHE A 238 5.52 5.93 4.52
N HIS A 239 4.21 5.79 4.31
CA HIS A 239 3.44 6.41 3.24
C HIS A 239 2.33 7.30 3.79
N ILE A 240 2.10 8.45 3.17
CA ILE A 240 1.06 9.39 3.63
C ILE A 240 -0.35 8.95 3.26
N ASP A 241 -0.56 8.20 2.19
CA ASP A 241 -1.85 7.63 1.79
C ASP A 241 -2.42 6.66 2.84
N MET A 242 -1.57 6.12 3.70
CA MET A 242 -1.97 5.26 4.80
C MET A 242 -2.70 6.01 5.93
N PHE A 243 -2.57 7.33 6.01
CA PHE A 243 -3.19 8.13 7.06
C PHE A 243 -3.75 9.48 6.59
N VAL A 244 -3.61 9.81 5.31
CA VAL A 244 -4.19 11.00 4.69
C VAL A 244 -4.99 10.59 3.47
N SER A 245 -6.22 11.11 3.34
CA SER A 245 -7.04 10.95 2.13
C SER A 245 -7.49 12.30 1.61
N LEU A 246 -7.48 12.47 0.29
CA LEU A 246 -8.01 13.67 -0.38
C LEU A 246 -9.50 13.48 -0.68
N ALA A 247 -10.35 14.40 -0.20
CA ALA A 247 -11.80 14.31 -0.31
C ALA A 247 -12.42 15.47 -1.13
N GLY A 248 -11.66 16.02 -2.07
CA GLY A 248 -12.14 17.08 -2.99
C GLY A 248 -12.41 18.40 -2.30
N ARG A 249 -12.97 19.38 -3.03
CA ARG A 249 -13.29 20.70 -2.47
C ARG A 249 -14.65 20.70 -1.77
N GLY A 250 -14.72 21.46 -0.68
CA GLY A 250 -15.97 21.79 0.01
C GLY A 250 -16.76 22.89 -0.70
N ALA A 251 -17.94 23.19 -0.17
CA ALA A 251 -18.77 24.29 -0.67
C ALA A 251 -18.14 25.68 -0.48
N ASP A 252 -17.20 25.80 0.44
CA ASP A 252 -16.40 27.00 0.74
C ASP A 252 -15.10 27.07 -0.09
N ASP A 253 -14.96 26.21 -1.09
CA ASP A 253 -13.80 26.07 -1.99
C ASP A 253 -12.51 25.59 -1.31
N ARG A 254 -12.52 25.34 -0.01
CA ARG A 254 -11.37 24.70 0.67
C ARG A 254 -11.27 23.23 0.29
N TYR A 255 -10.05 22.75 0.12
CA TYR A 255 -9.82 21.36 -0.16
C TYR A 255 -9.93 20.53 1.13
N ARG A 256 -10.78 19.51 1.11
CA ARG A 256 -11.05 18.63 2.25
C ARG A 256 -10.03 17.50 2.30
N VAL A 257 -9.46 17.30 3.48
CA VAL A 257 -8.44 16.27 3.75
C VAL A 257 -8.86 15.51 5.00
N LEU A 258 -8.84 14.19 4.94
CA LEU A 258 -9.04 13.33 6.10
C LEU A 258 -7.69 12.89 6.64
N VAL A 259 -7.49 13.05 7.95
CA VAL A 259 -6.27 12.60 8.65
C VAL A 259 -6.63 11.55 9.69
N GLY A 260 -5.91 10.45 9.70
CA GLY A 260 -6.12 9.34 10.62
C GLY A 260 -6.08 9.74 12.10
N ASP A 261 -6.97 9.15 12.91
CA ASP A 261 -7.09 9.41 14.34
C ASP A 261 -7.12 8.11 15.17
N PRO A 262 -5.98 7.75 15.79
CA PRO A 262 -5.93 6.58 16.66
C PRO A 262 -6.81 6.71 17.91
N ARG A 263 -7.08 7.93 18.40
CA ARG A 263 -7.94 8.14 19.58
C ARG A 263 -9.41 7.86 19.25
N GLU A 264 -9.88 8.32 18.09
CA GLU A 264 -11.24 7.99 17.64
C GLU A 264 -11.39 6.49 17.44
N ALA A 265 -10.39 5.82 16.86
CA ALA A 265 -10.40 4.37 16.69
C ALA A 265 -10.48 3.64 18.04
N ALA A 266 -9.65 4.01 19.02
CA ALA A 266 -9.68 3.44 20.37
C ALA A 266 -11.06 3.61 21.03
N ARG A 267 -11.65 4.81 20.91
CA ARG A 267 -13.00 5.09 21.45
C ARG A 267 -14.09 4.22 20.80
N LEU A 268 -14.02 3.99 19.48
CA LEU A 268 -15.01 3.21 18.74
C LEU A 268 -14.89 1.71 19.03
N THR A 269 -13.68 1.20 19.14
CA THR A 269 -13.43 -0.22 19.42
C THR A 269 -13.57 -0.59 20.90
N GLY A 270 -13.52 0.41 21.80
CA GLY A 270 -13.45 0.19 23.24
C GLY A 270 -12.08 -0.30 23.72
N GLU A 271 -11.10 -0.38 22.83
CA GLU A 271 -9.73 -0.79 23.17
C GLU A 271 -8.91 0.38 23.71
N PRO A 272 -8.01 0.14 24.67
CA PRO A 272 -7.14 1.20 25.18
C PRO A 272 -6.25 1.77 24.07
N LEU A 273 -6.11 3.10 24.05
CA LEU A 273 -5.13 3.76 23.18
C LEU A 273 -3.71 3.30 23.54
N GLN A 274 -3.05 2.63 22.62
CA GLN A 274 -1.69 2.17 22.83
C GLN A 274 -0.71 3.34 22.78
N PRO A 275 0.31 3.41 23.68
CA PRO A 275 1.29 4.50 23.67
C PRO A 275 2.04 4.63 22.31
N HIS A 276 2.24 3.52 21.64
CA HIS A 276 2.91 3.47 20.34
C HIS A 276 2.00 3.75 19.13
N ALA A 277 0.74 4.14 19.37
CA ALA A 277 -0.17 4.60 18.31
C ALA A 277 0.18 6.01 17.79
N MET A 278 1.13 6.72 18.41
CA MET A 278 1.65 8.02 17.96
C MET A 278 0.57 9.07 17.68
N ALA A 279 -0.51 9.07 18.46
CA ALA A 279 -1.68 9.93 18.21
C ALA A 279 -1.34 11.42 18.14
N GLU A 280 -0.35 11.88 18.90
CA GLU A 280 0.14 13.26 18.89
C GLU A 280 0.78 13.65 17.56
N ALA A 281 1.46 12.73 16.88
CA ALA A 281 2.07 12.97 15.56
C ALA A 281 1.00 13.18 14.49
N PHE A 282 -0.08 12.40 14.52
CA PHE A 282 -1.21 12.60 13.59
C PHE A 282 -1.96 13.91 13.88
N ASP A 283 -2.10 14.30 15.17
CA ASP A 283 -2.68 15.59 15.55
C ASP A 283 -1.82 16.77 15.08
N ASP A 284 -0.51 16.63 15.14
CA ASP A 284 0.43 17.66 14.66
C ASP A 284 0.33 17.83 13.15
N ILE A 285 0.27 16.73 12.39
CA ILE A 285 0.06 16.75 10.94
C ILE A 285 -1.29 17.39 10.60
N ALA A 286 -2.36 17.03 11.29
CA ALA A 286 -3.69 17.60 11.06
C ALA A 286 -3.69 19.12 11.28
N ARG A 287 -3.08 19.60 12.37
CA ARG A 287 -2.91 21.05 12.64
C ARG A 287 -2.08 21.73 11.55
N GLY A 288 -1.00 21.09 11.12
CA GLY A 288 -0.12 21.62 10.07
C GLY A 288 -0.83 21.80 8.73
N LEU A 289 -1.72 20.86 8.35
CA LEU A 289 -2.54 20.97 7.15
C LEU A 289 -3.63 22.04 7.30
N ALA A 290 -4.31 22.07 8.46
CA ALA A 290 -5.32 23.11 8.74
C ALA A 290 -4.70 24.54 8.69
N ALA A 291 -3.52 24.73 9.24
CA ALA A 291 -2.79 26.00 9.19
C ALA A 291 -2.42 26.45 7.76
N ARG A 292 -2.41 25.52 6.81
CA ARG A 292 -2.19 25.78 5.38
C ARG A 292 -3.49 26.01 4.60
N GLY A 293 -4.63 26.08 5.29
CA GLY A 293 -5.93 26.39 4.66
C GLY A 293 -6.75 25.19 4.22
N TYR A 294 -6.30 23.96 4.48
CA TYR A 294 -7.11 22.78 4.21
C TYR A 294 -8.28 22.66 5.20
N ASP A 295 -9.41 22.13 4.75
CA ASP A 295 -10.51 21.69 5.61
C ASP A 295 -10.21 20.26 6.09
N VAL A 296 -9.71 20.15 7.33
CA VAL A 296 -9.21 18.91 7.86
C VAL A 296 -10.24 18.19 8.71
N GLY A 297 -10.75 17.07 8.18
CA GLY A 297 -11.52 16.08 8.94
C GLY A 297 -10.63 15.02 9.59
N ARG A 298 -11.19 14.30 10.57
CA ARG A 298 -10.51 13.17 11.22
C ARG A 298 -11.25 11.88 10.87
N SER A 299 -10.50 10.80 10.69
CA SER A 299 -11.02 9.46 10.40
C SER A 299 -10.37 8.42 11.32
N PRO A 300 -11.11 7.39 11.79
CA PRO A 300 -10.54 6.40 12.69
C PRO A 300 -9.29 5.72 12.09
N LEU A 301 -8.21 5.58 12.86
CA LEU A 301 -7.00 4.87 12.44
C LEU A 301 -6.62 3.82 13.48
N PRO A 302 -7.24 2.62 13.43
CA PRO A 302 -6.98 1.59 14.43
C PRO A 302 -5.56 1.02 14.33
N LEU A 303 -4.87 0.96 15.46
CA LEU A 303 -3.65 0.19 15.61
C LEU A 303 -4.01 -1.20 16.11
N VAL A 304 -3.66 -2.22 15.34
CA VAL A 304 -3.96 -3.62 15.64
C VAL A 304 -2.69 -4.47 15.64
N HIS A 305 -2.79 -5.68 16.15
CA HIS A 305 -1.67 -6.62 16.11
C HIS A 305 -2.09 -8.00 15.61
N GLU A 306 -1.14 -8.72 15.07
CA GLU A 306 -1.24 -10.15 14.78
C GLU A 306 -0.19 -10.90 15.58
N ASP A 307 -0.64 -12.00 16.18
CA ASP A 307 0.20 -12.92 16.93
C ASP A 307 0.57 -14.11 16.05
N ASP A 308 1.86 -14.43 16.01
CA ASP A 308 2.41 -15.66 15.47
C ASP A 308 2.85 -16.59 16.64
N PRO A 309 2.00 -17.52 17.09
CA PRO A 309 2.35 -18.38 18.22
C PRO A 309 3.55 -19.29 17.95
N GLN A 310 3.82 -19.65 16.69
CA GLN A 310 4.96 -20.49 16.34
C GLN A 310 6.30 -19.74 16.45
N ALA A 311 6.29 -18.47 16.04
CA ALA A 311 7.44 -17.59 16.16
C ALA A 311 7.47 -16.84 17.49
N ARG A 312 6.43 -16.96 18.33
CA ARG A 312 6.22 -16.16 19.56
C ARG A 312 6.44 -14.68 19.29
N ARG A 313 5.80 -14.18 18.22
CA ARG A 313 5.97 -12.82 17.74
C ARG A 313 4.62 -12.13 17.60
N ARG A 314 4.56 -10.89 18.08
CA ARG A 314 3.47 -9.94 17.88
C ARG A 314 3.92 -8.85 16.93
N SER A 315 3.17 -8.62 15.85
CA SER A 315 3.47 -7.56 14.88
C SER A 315 2.34 -6.54 14.91
N TRP A 316 2.65 -5.29 15.20
CA TRP A 316 1.71 -4.18 15.21
C TRP A 316 1.65 -3.51 13.84
N TYR A 317 0.46 -3.10 13.42
CA TYR A 317 0.23 -2.32 12.20
C TYR A 317 -1.06 -1.52 12.29
N PHE A 318 -1.15 -0.46 11.49
CA PHE A 318 -2.38 0.31 11.35
C PHE A 318 -3.32 -0.31 10.32
N ALA A 319 -4.61 -0.40 10.63
CA ALA A 319 -5.66 -0.76 9.69
C ALA A 319 -6.10 0.52 8.94
N THR A 320 -5.52 0.74 7.77
CA THR A 320 -5.50 2.03 7.07
C THR A 320 -6.64 2.20 6.07
N SER A 321 -7.86 2.49 6.54
CA SER A 321 -8.97 2.82 5.63
C SER A 321 -8.79 4.18 4.93
N ASN A 322 -7.77 4.97 5.30
CA ASN A 322 -7.36 6.16 4.55
C ASN A 322 -6.77 5.83 3.17
N ASN A 323 -6.16 4.65 3.02
CA ASN A 323 -5.69 4.16 1.73
C ASN A 323 -6.88 3.67 0.89
N ALA A 324 -7.63 4.63 0.34
CA ALA A 324 -8.87 4.43 -0.38
C ALA A 324 -8.74 4.88 -1.84
N LEU A 325 -9.43 4.20 -2.75
CA LEU A 325 -9.52 4.62 -4.14
C LEU A 325 -10.69 5.60 -4.30
N VAL A 326 -10.42 6.79 -4.82
CA VAL A 326 -11.41 7.84 -5.04
C VAL A 326 -11.60 8.05 -6.53
N HIS A 327 -12.82 7.84 -7.01
CA HIS A 327 -13.25 8.16 -8.37
C HIS A 327 -14.20 9.35 -8.35
N ALA A 328 -13.80 10.46 -8.97
CA ALA A 328 -14.56 11.72 -8.96
C ALA A 328 -14.65 12.30 -10.38
N PRO A 329 -15.48 11.72 -11.25
CA PRO A 329 -15.69 12.22 -12.60
C PRO A 329 -16.39 13.59 -12.55
N ALA A 330 -16.11 14.43 -13.56
CA ALA A 330 -16.68 15.78 -13.60
C ALA A 330 -18.19 15.72 -13.88
N GLY A 331 -18.97 16.36 -13.00
CA GLY A 331 -20.44 16.46 -13.16
C GLY A 331 -21.21 15.26 -12.62
N GLU A 332 -20.54 14.27 -12.05
CA GLU A 332 -21.17 13.11 -11.43
C GLU A 332 -20.88 13.05 -9.93
N ARG A 333 -21.66 12.22 -9.23
CA ARG A 333 -21.42 11.99 -7.82
C ARG A 333 -20.15 11.13 -7.65
N PRO A 334 -19.20 11.56 -6.83
CA PRO A 334 -17.97 10.83 -6.67
C PRO A 334 -18.17 9.52 -5.89
N THR A 335 -17.38 8.53 -6.20
CA THR A 335 -17.36 7.23 -5.54
C THR A 335 -16.05 7.03 -4.79
N VAL A 336 -16.12 6.42 -3.62
CA VAL A 336 -14.95 5.96 -2.88
C VAL A 336 -15.02 4.45 -2.63
N LEU A 337 -13.94 3.74 -2.95
CA LEU A 337 -13.78 2.33 -2.62
C LEU A 337 -12.93 2.24 -1.35
N LEU A 338 -13.55 1.75 -0.26
CA LEU A 338 -12.93 1.69 1.06
C LEU A 338 -12.49 0.27 1.39
N PRO A 339 -11.22 0.05 1.79
CA PRO A 339 -10.84 -1.20 2.42
C PRO A 339 -11.56 -1.35 3.77
N THR A 340 -11.99 -2.57 4.09
CA THR A 340 -12.66 -2.91 5.35
C THR A 340 -11.85 -3.92 6.15
N TYR A 341 -11.89 -3.81 7.47
CA TYR A 341 -11.06 -4.60 8.39
C TYR A 341 -11.86 -5.37 9.44
N GLY A 342 -13.13 -5.02 9.66
CA GLY A 342 -14.01 -5.55 10.71
C GLY A 342 -14.49 -6.98 10.49
N HIS A 343 -13.55 -7.94 10.35
CA HIS A 343 -13.89 -9.33 10.09
C HIS A 343 -12.88 -10.31 10.74
N GLY A 344 -13.27 -11.54 10.89
CA GLY A 344 -12.43 -12.57 11.50
C GLY A 344 -12.01 -12.20 12.92
N PRO A 345 -10.71 -12.15 13.22
CA PRO A 345 -10.23 -11.79 14.55
C PRO A 345 -10.39 -10.31 14.89
N PHE A 346 -10.71 -9.47 13.91
CA PHE A 346 -10.83 -8.02 14.04
C PHE A 346 -12.27 -7.52 13.98
N GLU A 347 -13.22 -8.32 14.47
CA GLU A 347 -14.65 -7.97 14.45
C GLU A 347 -14.94 -6.60 15.12
N ALA A 348 -14.17 -6.22 16.13
CA ALA A 348 -14.26 -4.92 16.78
C ALA A 348 -14.05 -3.73 15.83
N LEU A 349 -13.35 -3.93 14.70
CA LEU A 349 -13.13 -2.89 13.70
C LEU A 349 -14.35 -2.62 12.80
N ARG A 350 -15.44 -3.37 12.90
CA ARG A 350 -16.69 -3.08 12.16
C ARG A 350 -17.20 -1.67 12.44
N GLU A 351 -17.02 -1.21 13.67
CA GLU A 351 -17.45 0.12 14.05
C GLU A 351 -16.60 1.22 13.41
N THR A 352 -15.31 0.98 13.25
CA THR A 352 -14.42 1.88 12.51
C THR A 352 -14.73 1.87 11.01
N ASP A 353 -15.00 0.70 10.42
CA ASP A 353 -15.43 0.60 9.01
C ASP A 353 -16.72 1.36 8.76
N ARG A 354 -17.73 1.20 9.65
CA ARG A 354 -18.99 1.93 9.60
C ARG A 354 -18.77 3.44 9.68
N ARG A 355 -17.91 3.88 10.59
CA ARG A 355 -17.59 5.31 10.77
C ARG A 355 -16.88 5.90 9.55
N HIS A 356 -15.97 5.18 8.92
CA HIS A 356 -15.37 5.61 7.65
C HIS A 356 -16.43 5.80 6.56
N ALA A 357 -17.32 4.83 6.40
CA ALA A 357 -18.39 4.93 5.41
C ALA A 357 -19.32 6.13 5.68
N GLU A 358 -19.64 6.42 6.93
CA GLU A 358 -20.42 7.59 7.32
C GLU A 358 -19.71 8.90 6.99
N ILE A 359 -18.39 9.02 7.30
CA ILE A 359 -17.61 10.22 6.99
C ILE A 359 -17.63 10.49 5.49
N TRP A 360 -17.33 9.50 4.66
CA TRP A 360 -17.33 9.67 3.21
C TRP A 360 -18.73 9.97 2.65
N SER A 361 -19.78 9.33 3.17
CA SER A 361 -21.17 9.62 2.78
C SER A 361 -21.57 11.07 3.13
N GLN A 362 -21.16 11.56 4.30
CA GLN A 362 -21.41 12.97 4.71
C GLN A 362 -20.64 13.97 3.84
N LEU A 363 -19.50 13.57 3.27
CA LEU A 363 -18.74 14.36 2.31
C LEU A 363 -19.34 14.32 0.89
N GLY A 364 -20.42 13.54 0.68
CA GLY A 364 -21.16 13.47 -0.58
C GLY A 364 -20.74 12.37 -1.52
N TYR A 365 -19.96 11.38 -1.06
CA TYR A 365 -19.52 10.25 -1.86
C TYR A 365 -20.47 9.07 -1.80
N ASP A 366 -20.57 8.31 -2.89
CA ASP A 366 -21.04 6.94 -2.88
C ASP A 366 -19.94 6.04 -2.35
N VAL A 367 -20.28 5.23 -1.35
CA VAL A 367 -19.30 4.41 -0.64
C VAL A 367 -19.41 2.95 -1.07
N VAL A 368 -18.33 2.40 -1.58
CA VAL A 368 -18.20 0.99 -1.96
C VAL A 368 -17.22 0.31 -1.02
N ALA A 369 -17.70 -0.59 -0.17
CA ALA A 369 -16.86 -1.36 0.72
C ALA A 369 -16.16 -2.48 -0.05
N LEU A 370 -14.83 -2.56 0.05
CA LEU A 370 -14.04 -3.66 -0.49
C LEU A 370 -13.98 -4.82 0.49
N SER A 371 -13.92 -6.05 -0.04
CA SER A 371 -13.79 -7.25 0.78
C SER A 371 -12.51 -7.22 1.58
N ALA A 372 -12.65 -7.61 2.82
CA ALA A 372 -11.62 -7.55 3.82
C ALA A 372 -10.45 -8.51 3.55
N VAL A 373 -9.24 -8.00 3.63
CA VAL A 373 -8.01 -8.79 3.63
C VAL A 373 -7.33 -8.64 4.99
N SER A 374 -7.43 -9.66 5.85
CA SER A 374 -6.53 -9.75 6.98
C SER A 374 -5.40 -10.75 6.71
N ARG A 375 -4.20 -10.44 7.19
CA ARG A 375 -3.10 -11.41 7.22
C ARG A 375 -3.50 -12.69 7.96
N ALA A 376 -4.39 -12.62 8.94
CA ALA A 376 -4.90 -13.73 9.72
C ALA A 376 -5.78 -14.71 8.91
N SER A 377 -6.52 -14.25 7.90
CA SER A 377 -7.39 -15.13 7.10
C SER A 377 -6.62 -16.16 6.28
N GLY A 378 -5.36 -15.87 5.93
CA GLY A 378 -4.47 -16.79 5.22
C GLY A 378 -3.89 -17.94 6.08
N ARG A 379 -3.89 -17.81 7.40
CA ARG A 379 -3.26 -18.78 8.32
C ARG A 379 -4.22 -19.81 8.94
N ARG A 380 -5.50 -19.50 9.12
CA ARG A 380 -6.46 -20.37 9.85
C ARG A 380 -6.85 -21.67 9.16
N ARG A 381 -6.64 -21.84 7.86
CA ARG A 381 -7.02 -23.09 7.17
C ARG A 381 -6.01 -24.24 7.30
N ARG A 382 -4.84 -24.06 7.91
CA ARG A 382 -3.88 -25.14 8.10
C ARG A 382 -3.99 -25.93 9.40
N SER A 383 -4.67 -25.43 10.43
CA SER A 383 -4.82 -26.13 11.71
C SER A 383 -6.05 -27.05 11.79
N ALA A 384 -7.04 -26.88 10.89
CA ALA A 384 -8.26 -27.71 10.91
C ALA A 384 -8.17 -29.01 10.11
N ALA A 385 -7.06 -29.27 9.39
CA ALA A 385 -6.88 -30.46 8.54
C ALA A 385 -5.94 -31.53 9.12
N ARG A 386 -5.63 -31.48 10.42
CA ARG A 386 -4.95 -32.59 11.11
C ARG A 386 -5.84 -33.11 12.24
N GLY A 387 -6.93 -33.77 11.85
CA GLY A 387 -7.57 -34.77 12.70
C GLY A 387 -6.56 -35.93 12.84
N CYS A 388 -6.06 -36.13 14.04
CA CYS A 388 -5.31 -37.32 14.39
C CYS A 388 -6.19 -38.56 14.17
N ASP A 389 -5.77 -39.41 13.25
CA ASP A 389 -6.22 -40.80 13.20
C ASP A 389 -5.26 -41.62 14.09
N PRO A 390 -5.71 -42.18 15.22
CA PRO A 390 -4.84 -42.89 16.15
C PRO A 390 -4.55 -44.35 15.77
N ASP A 391 -4.94 -44.84 14.58
CA ASP A 391 -4.89 -46.26 14.27
C ASP A 391 -4.16 -46.59 12.94
N ARG A 392 -2.90 -46.19 12.77
CA ARG A 392 -2.03 -46.79 11.77
C ARG A 392 -0.75 -47.29 12.43
N ARG A 393 -0.75 -48.61 12.71
CA ARG A 393 0.43 -49.41 13.08
C ARG A 393 1.54 -49.29 12.03
N ARG A 394 2.73 -48.97 12.48
CA ARG A 394 3.97 -49.00 11.67
C ARG A 394 4.28 -50.42 11.21
N PRO A 395 4.73 -50.67 9.98
CA PRO A 395 5.53 -51.85 9.65
C PRO A 395 7.00 -51.56 9.94
N ALA A 396 7.69 -52.61 10.41
CA ALA A 396 9.08 -52.63 10.81
C ALA A 396 10.05 -52.50 9.61
N PRO A 397 11.29 -52.01 9.83
CA PRO A 397 12.26 -51.80 8.77
C PRO A 397 12.95 -53.11 8.38
N ALA A 398 13.08 -53.36 7.09
CA ALA A 398 13.93 -54.40 6.51
C ALA A 398 15.40 -53.92 6.41
N ALA A 399 16.32 -54.77 6.82
CA ALA A 399 17.75 -54.57 6.82
C ALA A 399 18.41 -54.80 5.44
N GLY A 400 19.53 -54.11 5.19
CA GLY A 400 20.58 -54.46 4.21
C GLY A 400 20.76 -53.39 3.14
N SER A 401 21.87 -52.84 2.88
CA SER A 401 23.27 -53.24 2.83
C SER A 401 24.15 -52.03 2.53
N ALA A 402 25.38 -52.10 2.97
CA ALA A 402 26.41 -51.08 2.86
C ALA A 402 26.90 -50.83 1.41
N GLY A 403 27.26 -49.59 1.14
CA GLY A 403 28.02 -49.20 -0.05
C GLY A 403 28.77 -47.89 0.18
N ARG A 404 30.02 -47.99 0.59
CA ARG A 404 30.94 -46.84 0.66
C ARG A 404 31.35 -46.44 -0.75
N LEU A 405 31.42 -45.13 -1.02
CA LEU A 405 32.48 -44.59 -1.89
C LEU A 405 32.81 -43.15 -1.47
N ARG A 406 34.09 -42.94 -1.28
CA ARG A 406 34.78 -41.67 -0.98
C ARG A 406 35.07 -40.89 -2.29
N GLY A 407 35.24 -39.59 -2.19
CA GLY A 407 35.90 -38.76 -3.21
C GLY A 407 35.45 -37.29 -3.02
N ALA A 408 36.14 -36.53 -2.29
CA ALA A 408 37.27 -35.61 -2.54
C ALA A 408 36.79 -34.31 -3.25
N CYS A 409 36.82 -33.22 -2.50
CA CYS A 409 36.90 -31.81 -2.96
C CYS A 409 38.28 -31.54 -3.59
N PRO A 410 38.42 -30.60 -4.55
CA PRO A 410 39.26 -29.44 -4.25
C PRO A 410 38.74 -28.08 -4.78
N ARG A 411 39.06 -27.09 -3.97
CA ARG A 411 39.33 -25.63 -4.19
C ARG A 411 38.37 -24.81 -5.02
#